data_0159afc18ab9c6503b46909f76fab329
#
_entry.id   0159afc18ab9c6503b46909f76fab329
#
_cell.length_a   1.000
_cell.length_b   1.000
_cell.length_c   1.000
_cell.angle_alpha   90.00
_cell.angle_beta   90.00
_cell.angle_gamma   90.00
#
_symmetry.space_group_name_H-M   'P 1'
#
loop_
_entity.id
_entity.type
_entity.pdbx_description
1 polymer ?
#
loop_
_entity_poly.entity_id
_entity_poly.type
_entity_poly.pdbx_seq_one_letter_code
_entity_poly.pdbx_strand_id
1 'polypeptide(L)'
;MDDLDRAFICGVYDRCGGSLDRVVDGEEVAQSLGLDEAQTTEVVARLMRTGFVRDVAAHIRIRITSRGIALAVREPLPSVPAPLPGSAIR
;
A
#
# COMPACT_ATOMS: atom_id res chain seq x y z
N MET A 1 3.16 -9.63 -8.96
CA MET A 1 2.86 -9.11 -7.62
C MET A 1 1.45 -9.50 -7.22
N ASP A 2 1.27 -9.95 -6.00
CA ASP A 2 -0.01 -10.39 -5.51
C ASP A 2 -0.97 -9.22 -5.31
N ASP A 3 -2.25 -9.50 -5.46
CA ASP A 3 -3.27 -8.49 -5.18
C ASP A 3 -3.19 -8.01 -3.74
N LEU A 4 -2.83 -8.90 -2.82
CA LEU A 4 -2.67 -8.55 -1.42
C LEU A 4 -1.56 -7.54 -1.21
N ASP A 5 -0.44 -7.73 -1.89
CA ASP A 5 0.68 -6.80 -1.79
C ASP A 5 0.27 -5.41 -2.30
N ARG A 6 -0.46 -5.36 -3.40
CA ARG A 6 -0.95 -4.08 -3.92
C ARG A 6 -1.95 -3.43 -3.00
N ALA A 7 -2.86 -4.22 -2.45
CA ALA A 7 -3.85 -3.68 -1.50
C ALA A 7 -3.15 -3.10 -0.28
N PHE A 8 -2.11 -3.78 0.20
CA PHE A 8 -1.36 -3.31 1.35
C PHE A 8 -0.65 -1.99 1.04
N ILE A 9 0.04 -1.91 -0.10
CA ILE A 9 0.76 -0.68 -0.44
C ILE A 9 -0.21 0.49 -0.69
N CYS A 10 -1.38 0.22 -1.24
CA CYS A 10 -2.39 1.25 -1.40
C CYS A 10 -2.89 1.75 -0.04
N GLY A 11 -3.05 0.83 0.92
CA GLY A 11 -3.42 1.21 2.29
C GLY A 11 -2.37 2.07 2.95
N VAL A 12 -1.10 1.74 2.75
CA VAL A 12 0.00 2.55 3.27
C VAL A 12 -0.01 3.93 2.62
N TYR A 13 -0.20 3.98 1.32
CA TYR A 13 -0.24 5.24 0.58
C TYR A 13 -1.37 6.14 1.10
N ASP A 14 -2.54 5.57 1.33
CA ASP A 14 -3.68 6.34 1.83
C ASP A 14 -3.38 6.96 3.19
N ARG A 15 -2.70 6.20 4.05
CA ARG A 15 -2.43 6.68 5.40
C ARG A 15 -1.33 7.75 5.44
N CYS A 16 -0.39 7.66 4.53
CA CYS A 16 0.70 8.65 4.51
C CYS A 16 0.40 9.83 3.60
N GLY A 17 -0.66 9.76 2.81
CA GLY A 17 -1.02 10.84 1.91
C GLY A 17 0.04 11.13 0.87
N GLY A 18 0.84 10.13 0.51
CA GLY A 18 1.90 10.30 -0.46
C GLY A 18 3.18 10.89 0.11
N SER A 19 3.27 11.07 1.43
CA SER A 19 4.47 11.63 2.05
C SER A 19 5.50 10.53 2.30
N LEU A 20 6.72 10.74 1.83
CA LEU A 20 7.81 9.79 2.06
C LEU A 20 8.31 9.80 3.50
N ASP A 21 8.00 10.84 4.24
CA ASP A 21 8.51 11.01 5.60
C ASP A 21 7.55 10.52 6.67
N ARG A 22 6.34 10.18 6.30
CA ARG A 22 5.33 9.80 7.27
C ARG A 22 5.43 8.33 7.59
N VAL A 23 5.54 8.02 8.88
CA VAL A 23 5.56 6.65 9.36
C VAL A 23 4.13 6.12 9.43
N VAL A 24 3.93 4.94 8.90
CA VAL A 24 2.63 4.28 8.89
C VAL A 24 2.72 3.03 9.76
N ASP A 25 1.66 2.80 10.54
CA ASP A 25 1.56 1.58 11.32
C ASP A 25 1.04 0.47 10.41
N GLY A 26 1.93 -0.45 10.06
CA GLY A 26 1.57 -1.56 9.17
C GLY A 26 0.51 -2.48 9.73
N GLU A 27 0.40 -2.54 11.07
CA GLU A 27 -0.64 -3.36 11.68
C GLU A 27 -2.03 -2.79 11.42
N GLU A 28 -2.15 -1.48 11.43
CA GLU A 28 -3.44 -0.86 11.11
C GLU A 28 -3.86 -1.16 9.69
N VAL A 29 -2.92 -1.10 8.76
CA VAL A 29 -3.22 -1.45 7.38
C VAL A 29 -3.63 -2.92 7.29
N ALA A 30 -2.91 -3.78 7.99
CA ALA A 30 -3.22 -5.21 7.97
C ALA A 30 -4.61 -5.48 8.53
N GLN A 31 -4.96 -4.83 9.62
CA GLN A 31 -6.28 -5.00 10.22
C GLN A 31 -7.40 -4.60 9.27
N SER A 32 -7.19 -3.52 8.54
CA SER A 32 -8.20 -3.06 7.59
C SER A 32 -8.37 -4.04 6.43
N LEU A 33 -7.37 -4.89 6.19
CA LEU A 33 -7.42 -5.90 5.13
C LEU A 33 -7.77 -7.28 5.66
N GLY A 34 -7.97 -7.41 6.96
CA GLY A 34 -8.32 -8.70 7.56
C GLY A 34 -7.17 -9.68 7.64
N LEU A 35 -5.94 -9.19 7.72
CA LEU A 35 -4.76 -10.05 7.76
C LEU A 35 -4.43 -10.45 9.20
N ASP A 36 -3.97 -11.68 9.38
CA ASP A 36 -3.45 -12.11 10.65
C ASP A 36 -1.96 -11.72 10.76
N GLU A 37 -1.36 -12.03 11.90
CA GLU A 37 0.01 -11.64 12.19
C GLU A 37 1.00 -12.26 11.21
N ALA A 38 0.82 -13.53 10.90
CA ALA A 38 1.72 -14.23 9.99
C ALA A 38 1.63 -13.64 8.57
N GLN A 39 0.42 -13.37 8.12
CA GLN A 39 0.21 -12.78 6.79
C GLN A 39 0.80 -11.38 6.72
N THR A 40 0.63 -10.60 7.78
CA THR A 40 1.16 -9.25 7.86
C THR A 40 2.67 -9.26 7.74
N THR A 41 3.32 -10.12 8.53
CA THR A 41 4.78 -10.21 8.51
C THR A 41 5.28 -10.59 7.13
N GLU A 42 4.60 -11.53 6.48
CA GLU A 42 5.01 -12.00 5.16
C GLU A 42 4.86 -10.91 4.11
N VAL A 43 3.73 -10.21 4.12
CA VAL A 43 3.51 -9.13 3.15
C VAL A 43 4.53 -8.01 3.32
N VAL A 44 4.75 -7.59 4.56
CA VAL A 44 5.70 -6.52 4.84
C VAL A 44 7.10 -6.93 4.40
N ALA A 45 7.49 -8.17 4.69
CA ALA A 45 8.80 -8.65 4.29
C ALA A 45 8.97 -8.62 2.77
N ARG A 46 7.95 -9.03 2.03
CA ARG A 46 8.00 -8.97 0.56
C ARG A 46 8.13 -7.54 0.06
N LEU A 47 7.34 -6.63 0.64
CA LEU A 47 7.36 -5.23 0.22
C LEU A 47 8.69 -4.56 0.53
N MET A 48 9.33 -4.95 1.64
CA MET A 48 10.65 -4.44 1.96
C MET A 48 11.70 -4.98 0.99
N ARG A 49 11.63 -6.26 0.65
CA ARG A 49 12.59 -6.85 -0.28
C ARG A 49 12.49 -6.25 -1.66
N THR A 50 11.29 -5.89 -2.08
CA THR A 50 11.09 -5.31 -3.40
C THR A 50 11.28 -3.80 -3.40
N GLY A 51 11.51 -3.19 -2.23
CA GLY A 51 11.81 -1.77 -2.16
C GLY A 51 10.60 -0.86 -2.16
N PHE A 52 9.41 -1.39 -1.92
CA PHE A 52 8.20 -0.56 -1.90
C PHE A 52 7.97 0.12 -0.57
N VAL A 53 8.49 -0.44 0.52
CA VAL A 53 8.43 0.19 1.84
C VAL A 53 9.78 0.03 2.52
N ARG A 54 10.02 0.85 3.55
CA ARG A 54 11.20 0.77 4.39
C ARG A 54 10.78 0.54 5.83
N ASP A 55 11.53 -0.32 6.51
CA ASP A 55 11.34 -0.55 7.93
C ASP A 55 11.92 0.63 8.71
N VAL A 56 11.13 1.20 9.61
CA VAL A 56 11.56 2.36 10.38
C VAL A 56 11.80 1.99 11.84
N ALA A 57 10.96 1.13 12.40
CA ALA A 57 11.03 0.80 13.81
C ALA A 57 10.32 -0.51 14.08
N ALA A 58 10.47 -1.00 15.28
CA ALA A 58 9.80 -2.22 15.72
C ALA A 58 8.29 -2.07 15.57
N HIS A 59 7.57 -3.18 15.60
CA HIS A 59 6.12 -3.23 15.50
C HIS A 59 5.61 -2.79 14.13
N ILE A 60 6.40 -3.10 13.09
CA ILE A 60 5.96 -2.90 11.72
C ILE A 60 5.61 -1.43 11.43
N ARG A 61 6.50 -0.55 11.88
CA ARG A 61 6.40 0.86 11.51
C ARG A 61 7.20 1.07 10.25
N ILE A 62 6.51 1.49 9.21
CA ILE A 62 7.08 1.53 7.88
C ILE A 62 6.85 2.88 7.22
N ARG A 63 7.67 3.18 6.22
CA ARG A 63 7.47 4.34 5.36
C ARG A 63 7.40 3.86 3.93
N ILE A 64 6.53 4.50 3.15
CA ILE A 64 6.47 4.21 1.73
C ILE A 64 7.70 4.80 1.05
N THR A 65 8.16 4.16 -0.01
CA THR A 65 9.26 4.67 -0.82
C THR A 65 8.71 5.31 -2.09
N SER A 66 9.57 6.00 -2.84
CA SER A 66 9.17 6.53 -4.14
C SER A 66 8.65 5.41 -5.04
N ARG A 67 9.27 4.25 -4.96
CA ARG A 67 8.85 3.09 -5.73
C ARG A 67 7.47 2.62 -5.30
N GLY A 68 7.20 2.63 -3.98
CA GLY A 68 5.89 2.27 -3.47
C GLY A 68 4.81 3.24 -3.90
N ILE A 69 5.13 4.54 -3.89
CA ILE A 69 4.18 5.54 -4.36
C ILE A 69 3.87 5.33 -5.84
N ALA A 70 4.90 5.09 -6.64
CA ALA A 70 4.70 4.86 -8.06
C ALA A 70 3.79 3.66 -8.30
N LEU A 71 3.95 2.59 -7.52
CA LEU A 71 3.11 1.43 -7.64
C LEU A 71 1.65 1.75 -7.26
N ALA A 72 1.47 2.43 -6.14
CA ALA A 72 0.13 2.75 -5.66
C ALA A 72 -0.64 3.64 -6.64
N VAL A 73 0.06 4.56 -7.26
CA VAL A 73 -0.56 5.49 -8.20
C VAL A 73 -0.81 4.86 -9.57
N ARG A 74 0.16 4.05 -10.03
CA ARG A 74 0.08 3.46 -11.37
C ARG A 74 -0.91 2.31 -11.46
N GLU A 75 -1.17 1.66 -10.34
CA GLU A 75 -2.02 0.47 -10.31
C GLU A 75 -3.28 0.79 -9.55
N PRO A 76 -4.15 1.61 -10.12
CA PRO A 76 -5.39 1.94 -9.42
C PRO A 76 -6.18 0.68 -9.18
N LEU A 77 -6.98 0.71 -8.13
CA LEU A 77 -7.78 -0.45 -7.80
C LEU A 77 -8.67 -0.80 -8.98
N PRO A 78 -8.73 -2.08 -9.31
CA PRO A 78 -9.52 -2.52 -10.47
C PRO A 78 -11.00 -2.24 -10.33
N SER A 79 -11.44 -1.97 -9.13
CA SER A 79 -12.84 -1.65 -8.92
C SER A 79 -13.21 -0.27 -9.44
N VAL A 80 -12.24 0.54 -9.80
CA VAL A 80 -12.54 1.84 -10.35
C VAL A 80 -12.90 1.68 -11.79
N PRO A 81 -14.16 1.80 -12.14
CA PRO A 81 -14.52 1.74 -13.55
C PRO A 81 -13.91 2.93 -14.22
N ALA A 82 -13.42 2.73 -15.38
CA ALA A 82 -12.98 3.83 -16.18
C ALA A 82 -14.17 4.72 -16.35
N PRO A 83 -14.12 5.83 -16.02
CA PRO A 83 -15.27 6.71 -16.11
C PRO A 83 -15.66 6.98 -17.52
N LEU A 84 -15.83 6.89 -17.51
CA LEU A 84 -16.02 7.23 -18.12
C LEU A 84 -16.18 8.07 -18.49
N PRO A 85 -16.35 8.38 -18.81
CA PRO A 85 -16.58 9.05 -19.10
C PRO A 85 -16.89 9.53 -19.42
N GLY A 86 -16.90 9.63 -19.68
CA GLY A 86 -17.16 9.97 -19.89
C GLY A 86 -17.61 10.24 -19.76
N SER A 87 -17.62 10.20 -19.76
CA SER A 87 -17.92 10.37 -19.61
C SER A 87 -18.12 10.89 -19.46
N ALA A 88 -18.10 11.03 -19.68
CA ALA A 88 -18.26 11.41 -19.66
C ALA A 88 -18.69 11.97 -19.81
N ILE A 89 -18.94 12.05 -20.13
CA ILE A 89 -19.33 12.44 -20.36
C ILE A 89 -19.71 12.92 -20.52
N ARG A 90 -19.89 13.04 -20.72
CA ARG A 90 -20.25 13.51 -20.90
C ARG A 90 -20.35 14.05 -21.12
#